data_0ef5b7424988c01061c03456d281a46f
#
_entry.id   0ef5b7424988c01061c03456d281a46f
#
_cell.length_a   1.000
_cell.length_b   1.000
_cell.length_c   1.000
_cell.angle_alpha   90.00
_cell.angle_beta   90.00
_cell.angle_gamma   90.00
#
_symmetry.space_group_name_H-M   'P 1'
#
loop_
_entity.id
_entity.type
_entity.pdbx_description
1 polymer ?
#
loop_
_entity_poly.entity_id
_entity_poly.type
_entity_poly.pdbx_seq_one_letter_code
_entity_poly.pdbx_strand_id
1 'polypeptide(L)'
;MRERLTNSDVKKIQEEIEHRKLVVRKEAIEAVKEARAHGDLSENFEYHAAKRDKNRNESRIRYLERMLKTAEIISDESEDGVVGINNRVAVYFPEDDEIEHYKIVTSIRGNSLGGYISTESPIGKAIIGHRVGDVVSVKVNDSYSYEVVIKEIINSTDDEDDRIRGF
;
A
#
# COMPACT_ATOMS: atom_id res chain seq x y z
N MET A 1 3.18 -9.77 12.53
CA MET A 1 2.63 -10.23 11.25
C MET A 1 3.57 -9.80 10.11
N ARG A 2 3.92 -10.71 9.25
CA ARG A 2 4.81 -10.42 8.12
C ARG A 2 4.01 -9.81 6.98
N GLU A 3 4.55 -8.77 6.37
CA GLU A 3 3.97 -8.23 5.14
C GLU A 3 4.28 -9.18 3.98
N ARG A 4 3.32 -9.32 3.08
CA ARG A 4 3.47 -10.10 1.85
C ARG A 4 3.71 -9.13 0.71
N LEU A 5 4.91 -9.20 0.13
CA LEU A 5 5.39 -8.24 -0.87
C LEU A 5 5.73 -8.93 -2.17
N THR A 6 5.42 -8.28 -3.29
CA THR A 6 5.92 -8.68 -4.60
C THR A 6 7.32 -8.12 -4.80
N ASN A 7 8.04 -8.60 -5.82
CA ASN A 7 9.35 -8.05 -6.17
C ASN A 7 9.27 -6.57 -6.55
N SER A 8 8.18 -6.15 -7.18
CA SER A 8 7.93 -4.74 -7.50
C SER A 8 7.79 -3.90 -6.23
N ASP A 9 7.09 -4.40 -5.22
CA ASP A 9 6.97 -3.73 -3.92
C ASP A 9 8.33 -3.54 -3.27
N VAL A 10 9.16 -4.59 -3.27
CA VAL A 10 10.52 -4.54 -2.71
C VAL A 10 11.34 -3.44 -3.40
N LYS A 11 11.27 -3.38 -4.71
CA LYS A 11 11.98 -2.36 -5.49
C LYS A 11 11.53 -0.95 -5.12
N LYS A 12 10.22 -0.72 -5.02
CA LYS A 12 9.66 0.57 -4.62
C LYS A 12 10.10 0.98 -3.22
N ILE A 13 10.11 0.03 -2.29
CA ILE A 13 10.57 0.29 -0.92
C ILE A 13 12.06 0.64 -0.90
N GLN A 14 12.89 -0.09 -1.64
CA GLN A 14 14.32 0.18 -1.73
C GLN A 14 14.59 1.56 -2.32
N GLU A 15 13.85 1.95 -3.35
CA GLU A 15 13.96 3.27 -3.97
C GLU A 15 13.56 4.39 -2.99
N GLU A 16 12.50 4.18 -2.22
CA GLU A 16 12.09 5.15 -1.19
C GLU A 16 13.14 5.29 -0.10
N ILE A 17 13.69 4.19 0.39
CA ILE A 17 14.75 4.21 1.42
C ILE A 17 15.97 4.98 0.90
N GLU A 18 16.40 4.71 -0.31
CA GLU A 18 17.55 5.39 -0.91
C GLU A 18 17.31 6.89 -1.04
N HIS A 19 16.16 7.29 -1.55
CA HIS A 19 15.78 8.69 -1.65
C HIS A 19 15.77 9.38 -0.29
N ARG A 20 15.21 8.73 0.72
CA ARG A 20 15.15 9.29 2.08
C ARG A 20 16.52 9.42 2.73
N LYS A 21 17.43 8.50 2.46
CA LYS A 21 18.80 8.57 2.99
C LYS A 21 19.67 9.61 2.26
N LEU A 22 19.56 9.67 0.93
CA LEU A 22 20.43 10.52 0.12
C LEU A 22 19.91 11.95 -0.04
N VAL A 23 18.61 12.15 -0.07
CA VAL A 23 18.01 13.47 -0.34
C VAL A 23 17.29 14.02 0.88
N VAL A 24 16.25 13.36 1.35
CA VAL A 24 15.39 13.89 2.42
C VAL A 24 16.15 14.10 3.73
N ARG A 25 16.98 13.13 4.10
CA ARG A 25 17.82 13.22 5.31
C ARG A 25 18.74 14.43 5.25
N LYS A 26 19.39 14.65 4.11
CA LYS A 26 20.30 15.78 3.92
C LYS A 26 19.57 17.10 4.05
N GLU A 27 18.43 17.24 3.40
CA GLU A 27 17.59 18.44 3.49
C GLU A 27 17.10 18.67 4.91
N ALA A 28 16.71 17.62 5.62
CA ALA A 28 16.23 17.71 6.99
C ALA A 28 17.35 18.15 7.95
N ILE A 29 18.56 17.66 7.78
CA ILE A 29 19.73 18.08 8.57
C ILE A 29 20.05 19.57 8.33
N GLU A 30 20.03 20.00 7.07
CA GLU A 30 20.26 21.40 6.73
C GLU A 30 19.17 22.32 7.33
N ALA A 31 17.90 21.90 7.27
CA ALA A 31 16.80 22.64 7.86
C ALA A 31 16.95 22.81 9.39
N VAL A 32 17.42 21.78 10.09
CA VAL A 32 17.69 21.86 11.52
C VAL A 32 18.83 22.84 11.82
N LYS A 33 19.91 22.79 11.04
CA LYS A 33 21.04 23.71 11.20
C LYS A 33 20.63 25.16 10.98
N GLU A 34 19.87 25.41 9.94
CA GLU A 34 19.37 26.73 9.61
C GLU A 34 18.46 27.31 10.70
N ALA A 35 17.50 26.50 11.17
CA ALA A 35 16.59 26.89 12.23
C ALA A 35 17.34 27.16 13.55
N ARG A 36 18.35 26.34 13.85
CA ARG A 36 19.20 26.50 15.04
C ARG A 36 19.97 27.85 15.04
N ALA A 37 20.34 28.30 13.87
CA ALA A 37 21.06 29.59 13.72
C ALA A 37 20.18 30.83 13.97
N HIS A 38 18.84 30.65 14.01
CA HIS A 38 17.91 31.80 14.19
C HIS A 38 17.63 32.17 15.64
N GLY A 39 18.27 31.57 16.64
CA GLY A 39 18.22 32.06 18.02
C GLY A 39 17.85 31.04 19.09
N ASP A 40 17.09 31.47 20.10
CA ASP A 40 16.76 30.66 21.28
C ASP A 40 15.98 29.39 20.93
N LEU A 41 16.59 28.24 21.21
CA LEU A 41 16.01 26.93 20.87
C LEU A 41 14.76 26.58 21.67
N SER A 42 14.57 27.13 22.87
CA SER A 42 13.43 26.82 23.72
C SER A 42 12.11 27.39 23.20
N GLU A 43 12.16 28.49 22.49
CA GLU A 43 11.01 29.18 21.90
C GLU A 43 11.03 29.18 20.36
N ASN A 44 11.96 28.44 19.77
CA ASN A 44 12.13 28.40 18.31
C ASN A 44 11.26 27.34 17.69
N PHE A 45 10.08 27.74 17.23
CA PHE A 45 9.12 26.82 16.59
C PHE A 45 9.66 26.22 15.29
N GLU A 46 10.47 26.96 14.53
CA GLU A 46 11.10 26.46 13.32
C GLU A 46 12.06 25.31 13.63
N TYR A 47 12.85 25.46 14.70
CA TYR A 47 13.76 24.41 15.15
C TYR A 47 13.00 23.15 15.56
N HIS A 48 11.94 23.29 16.34
CA HIS A 48 11.14 22.14 16.78
C HIS A 48 10.44 21.44 15.63
N ALA A 49 9.94 22.20 14.66
CA ALA A 49 9.33 21.65 13.46
C ALA A 49 10.35 20.91 12.59
N ALA A 50 11.52 21.50 12.36
CA ALA A 50 12.59 20.88 11.57
C ALA A 50 13.11 19.60 12.22
N LYS A 51 13.26 19.60 13.55
CA LYS A 51 13.66 18.41 14.31
C LYS A 51 12.63 17.30 14.21
N ARG A 52 11.34 17.65 14.27
CA ARG A 52 10.23 16.70 14.14
C ARG A 52 10.23 16.07 12.76
N ASP A 53 10.40 16.86 11.70
CA ASP A 53 10.46 16.36 10.32
C ASP A 53 11.65 15.42 10.11
N LYS A 54 12.83 15.79 10.65
CA LYS A 54 14.00 14.93 10.62
C LYS A 54 13.73 13.57 11.29
N ASN A 55 13.16 13.60 12.50
CA ASN A 55 12.87 12.39 13.26
C ASN A 55 11.82 11.52 12.57
N ARG A 56 10.83 12.14 11.92
CA ARG A 56 9.81 11.45 11.14
C ARG A 56 10.41 10.71 9.95
N ASN A 57 11.34 11.36 9.24
CA ASN A 57 12.07 10.73 8.15
C ASN A 57 12.87 9.51 8.64
N GLU A 58 13.61 9.64 9.75
CA GLU A 58 14.36 8.54 10.34
C GLU A 58 13.46 7.37 10.76
N SER A 59 12.31 7.68 11.32
CA SER A 59 11.31 6.67 11.69
C SER A 59 10.76 5.92 10.48
N ARG A 60 10.50 6.64 9.40
CA ARG A 60 10.04 6.03 8.14
C ARG A 60 11.10 5.10 7.55
N ILE A 61 12.36 5.52 7.55
CA ILE A 61 13.47 4.68 7.07
C ILE A 61 13.55 3.39 7.88
N ARG A 62 13.52 3.47 9.21
CA ARG A 62 13.56 2.28 10.08
C ARG A 62 12.38 1.35 9.83
N TYR A 63 11.19 1.91 9.65
CA TYR A 63 9.98 1.16 9.36
C TYR A 63 10.12 0.38 8.03
N LEU A 64 10.58 1.05 6.97
CA LEU A 64 10.75 0.43 5.67
C LEU A 64 11.85 -0.65 5.68
N GLU A 65 12.96 -0.38 6.35
CA GLU A 65 14.05 -1.36 6.47
C GLU A 65 13.60 -2.61 7.23
N ARG A 66 12.83 -2.44 8.29
CA ARG A 66 12.27 -3.55 9.06
C ARG A 66 11.31 -4.36 8.20
N MET A 67 10.47 -3.69 7.43
CA MET A 67 9.54 -4.35 6.52
C MET A 67 10.27 -5.25 5.52
N LEU A 68 11.32 -4.74 4.87
CA LEU A 68 12.12 -5.52 3.93
C LEU A 68 12.79 -6.72 4.60
N LYS A 69 13.23 -6.55 5.85
CA LYS A 69 13.92 -7.62 6.58
C LYS A 69 12.99 -8.79 6.94
N THR A 70 11.72 -8.50 7.21
CA THR A 70 10.77 -9.49 7.74
C THR A 70 9.74 -9.94 6.72
N ALA A 71 9.67 -9.32 5.55
CA ALA A 71 8.64 -9.60 4.55
C ALA A 71 8.73 -11.01 3.97
N GLU A 72 7.58 -11.53 3.61
CA GLU A 72 7.45 -12.72 2.78
C GLU A 72 7.32 -12.27 1.33
N ILE A 73 8.19 -12.77 0.46
CA ILE A 73 8.14 -12.44 -0.97
C ILE A 73 7.17 -13.38 -1.67
N ILE A 74 6.19 -12.80 -2.35
CA ILE A 74 5.17 -13.54 -3.08
C ILE A 74 5.25 -13.23 -4.58
N SER A 75 4.76 -14.15 -5.40
CA SER A 75 4.65 -13.95 -6.84
C SER A 75 3.39 -13.16 -7.17
N ASP A 76 3.49 -12.24 -8.12
CA ASP A 76 2.34 -11.54 -8.71
C ASP A 76 1.90 -12.18 -10.03
N GLU A 77 2.47 -13.31 -10.40
CA GLU A 77 2.03 -14.07 -11.57
C GLU A 77 0.68 -14.71 -11.28
N SER A 78 -0.25 -14.61 -12.23
CA SER A 78 -1.54 -15.27 -12.18
C SER A 78 -1.89 -15.86 -13.54
N GLU A 79 -2.72 -16.91 -13.53
CA GLU A 79 -3.24 -17.48 -14.75
C GLU A 79 -4.23 -16.50 -15.40
N ASP A 80 -4.30 -16.53 -16.74
CA ASP A 80 -5.31 -15.76 -17.47
C ASP A 80 -6.71 -16.18 -17.06
N GLY A 81 -7.56 -15.20 -16.80
CA GLY A 81 -8.93 -15.43 -16.39
C GLY A 81 -9.14 -15.77 -14.91
N VAL A 82 -8.07 -15.71 -14.11
CA VAL A 82 -8.12 -15.89 -12.66
C VAL A 82 -7.77 -14.58 -11.97
N VAL A 83 -8.52 -14.22 -10.95
CA VAL A 83 -8.24 -13.02 -10.16
C VAL A 83 -6.91 -13.17 -9.44
N GLY A 84 -5.99 -12.27 -9.70
CA GLY A 84 -4.67 -12.22 -9.08
C GLY A 84 -4.26 -10.82 -8.69
N ILE A 85 -3.07 -10.71 -8.08
CA ILE A 85 -2.49 -9.42 -7.70
C ILE A 85 -2.27 -8.59 -8.97
N ASN A 86 -2.52 -7.28 -8.87
CA ASN A 86 -2.45 -6.28 -9.93
C ASN A 86 -3.59 -6.35 -10.95
N ASN A 87 -4.45 -7.32 -10.90
CA ASN A 87 -5.59 -7.41 -11.81
C ASN A 87 -6.65 -6.36 -11.45
N ARG A 88 -7.34 -5.88 -12.49
CA ARG A 88 -8.55 -5.06 -12.33
C ARG A 88 -9.75 -5.98 -12.46
N VAL A 89 -10.71 -5.85 -11.56
CA VAL A 89 -11.86 -6.75 -11.48
C VAL A 89 -13.13 -5.93 -11.38
N ALA A 90 -14.14 -6.29 -12.18
CA ALA A 90 -15.49 -5.78 -12.04
C ALA A 90 -16.29 -6.76 -11.20
N VAL A 91 -16.84 -6.31 -10.09
CA VAL A 91 -17.54 -7.11 -9.10
C VAL A 91 -18.96 -6.60 -8.95
N TYR A 92 -19.93 -7.52 -9.09
CA TYR A 92 -21.36 -7.22 -8.92
C TYR A 92 -21.79 -7.54 -7.49
N PHE A 93 -22.49 -6.59 -6.88
CA PHE A 93 -23.05 -6.70 -5.53
C PHE A 93 -24.57 -6.87 -5.65
N PRO A 94 -25.11 -8.11 -5.54
CA PRO A 94 -26.54 -8.36 -5.73
C PRO A 94 -27.43 -7.57 -4.76
N GLU A 95 -27.00 -7.37 -3.52
CA GLU A 95 -27.80 -6.65 -2.51
C GLU A 95 -28.06 -5.20 -2.91
N ASP A 96 -27.10 -4.56 -3.54
CA ASP A 96 -27.15 -3.14 -3.91
C ASP A 96 -27.45 -2.93 -5.41
N ASP A 97 -27.46 -4.02 -6.20
CA ASP A 97 -27.58 -3.97 -7.66
C ASP A 97 -26.57 -3.00 -8.29
N GLU A 98 -25.31 -3.07 -7.83
CA GLU A 98 -24.22 -2.21 -8.29
C GLU A 98 -23.02 -3.02 -8.73
N ILE A 99 -22.26 -2.48 -9.69
CA ILE A 99 -20.98 -3.01 -10.12
C ILE A 99 -19.89 -2.06 -9.68
N GLU A 100 -18.91 -2.57 -8.95
CA GLU A 100 -17.74 -1.82 -8.55
C GLU A 100 -16.49 -2.34 -9.25
N HIS A 101 -15.57 -1.45 -9.54
CA HIS A 101 -14.30 -1.77 -10.20
C HIS A 101 -13.16 -1.63 -9.19
N TYR A 102 -12.37 -2.68 -9.06
CA TYR A 102 -11.26 -2.71 -8.11
C TYR A 102 -9.97 -3.13 -8.80
N LYS A 103 -8.84 -2.64 -8.29
CA LYS A 103 -7.52 -3.19 -8.55
C LYS A 103 -7.05 -3.90 -7.29
N ILE A 104 -6.62 -5.17 -7.44
CA ILE A 104 -6.12 -5.97 -6.32
C ILE A 104 -4.64 -5.62 -6.13
N VAL A 105 -4.28 -5.18 -4.95
CA VAL A 105 -2.90 -4.78 -4.62
C VAL A 105 -2.45 -5.40 -3.31
N THR A 106 -1.15 -5.40 -3.06
CA THR A 106 -0.62 -5.79 -1.76
C THR A 106 -1.00 -4.77 -0.68
N SER A 107 -0.96 -5.17 0.59
CA SER A 107 -1.39 -4.32 1.70
C SER A 107 -0.64 -2.99 1.81
N ILE A 108 0.59 -2.93 1.31
CA ILE A 108 1.41 -1.72 1.34
C ILE A 108 1.11 -0.75 0.20
N ARG A 109 0.49 -1.23 -0.87
CA ARG A 109 0.02 -0.42 -1.99
C ARG A 109 -1.47 -0.24 -1.83
N GLY A 110 -1.93 0.80 -1.27
CA GLY A 110 -3.36 0.97 -1.07
C GLY A 110 -3.78 2.41 -1.26
N ASN A 111 -4.84 2.61 -2.02
CA ASN A 111 -5.55 3.86 -2.07
C ASN A 111 -7.03 3.52 -2.30
N SER A 112 -7.79 3.43 -1.22
CA SER A 112 -9.21 3.09 -1.28
C SER A 112 -10.02 4.08 -2.13
N LEU A 113 -9.56 5.33 -2.21
CA LEU A 113 -10.20 6.34 -3.05
C LEU A 113 -9.97 6.09 -4.54
N GLY A 114 -8.87 5.39 -4.89
CA GLY A 114 -8.57 5.00 -6.26
C GLY A 114 -9.16 3.66 -6.70
N GLY A 115 -9.98 3.03 -5.86
CA GLY A 115 -10.56 1.73 -6.16
C GLY A 115 -9.60 0.56 -5.93
N TYR A 116 -8.54 0.77 -5.16
CA TYR A 116 -7.59 -0.28 -4.82
C TYR A 116 -8.08 -1.03 -3.59
N ILE A 117 -8.04 -2.35 -3.65
CA ILE A 117 -8.32 -3.21 -2.49
C ILE A 117 -7.13 -4.12 -2.23
N SER A 118 -6.85 -4.32 -0.95
CA SER A 118 -5.75 -5.17 -0.52
C SER A 118 -6.09 -6.65 -0.63
N THR A 119 -5.07 -7.47 -0.94
CA THR A 119 -5.17 -8.93 -0.86
C THR A 119 -5.54 -9.40 0.56
N GLU A 120 -5.30 -8.57 1.57
CA GLU A 120 -5.60 -8.88 2.97
C GLU A 120 -6.99 -8.42 3.41
N SER A 121 -7.69 -7.61 2.61
CA SER A 121 -9.06 -7.19 2.90
C SER A 121 -10.04 -8.36 2.76
N PRO A 122 -11.20 -8.32 3.44
CA PRO A 122 -12.18 -9.39 3.32
C PRO A 122 -12.57 -9.71 1.88
N ILE A 123 -12.85 -8.69 1.07
CA ILE A 123 -13.22 -8.89 -0.33
C ILE A 123 -12.03 -9.35 -1.17
N GLY A 124 -10.84 -8.80 -0.94
CA GLY A 124 -9.63 -9.21 -1.65
C GLY A 124 -9.29 -10.68 -1.41
N LYS A 125 -9.32 -11.12 -0.16
CA LYS A 125 -9.11 -12.51 0.19
C LYS A 125 -10.13 -13.45 -0.46
N ALA A 126 -11.38 -13.00 -0.52
CA ALA A 126 -12.47 -13.83 -1.02
C ALA A 126 -12.38 -14.04 -2.52
N ILE A 127 -12.05 -13.00 -3.30
CA ILE A 127 -12.13 -13.07 -4.77
C ILE A 127 -10.86 -13.59 -5.44
N ILE A 128 -9.72 -13.55 -4.77
CA ILE A 128 -8.46 -14.07 -5.33
C ILE A 128 -8.61 -15.56 -5.69
N GLY A 129 -8.14 -15.93 -6.88
CA GLY A 129 -8.20 -17.29 -7.36
C GLY A 129 -9.51 -17.66 -8.04
N HIS A 130 -10.50 -16.82 -8.03
CA HIS A 130 -11.78 -17.04 -8.68
C HIS A 130 -11.79 -16.59 -10.15
N ARG A 131 -12.81 -17.02 -10.87
CA ARG A 131 -12.97 -16.73 -12.31
C ARG A 131 -14.24 -15.94 -12.57
N VAL A 132 -14.34 -15.38 -13.77
CA VAL A 132 -15.57 -14.69 -14.22
C VAL A 132 -16.77 -15.65 -14.10
N GLY A 133 -17.85 -15.14 -13.54
CA GLY A 133 -19.08 -15.88 -13.31
C GLY A 133 -19.18 -16.54 -11.93
N ASP A 134 -18.07 -16.60 -11.19
CA ASP A 134 -18.10 -17.19 -9.85
C ASP A 134 -18.91 -16.30 -8.89
N VAL A 135 -19.72 -16.97 -8.07
CA VAL A 135 -20.41 -16.37 -6.93
C VAL A 135 -19.57 -16.64 -5.70
N VAL A 136 -19.10 -15.58 -5.07
CA VAL A 136 -18.14 -15.66 -3.98
C VAL A 136 -18.74 -15.11 -2.70
N SER A 137 -18.62 -15.85 -1.60
CA SER A 137 -19.02 -15.37 -0.27
C SER A 137 -17.87 -14.57 0.35
N VAL A 138 -18.15 -13.32 0.73
CA VAL A 138 -17.20 -12.44 1.40
C VAL A 138 -17.53 -12.42 2.89
N LYS A 139 -16.64 -12.99 3.69
CA LYS A 139 -16.80 -13.04 5.15
C LYS A 139 -16.17 -11.81 5.78
N VAL A 140 -17.01 -10.94 6.36
CA VAL A 140 -16.54 -9.73 7.06
C VAL A 140 -16.17 -10.07 8.51
N ASN A 141 -17.02 -10.84 9.20
CA ASN A 141 -16.79 -11.33 10.54
C ASN A 141 -17.59 -12.62 10.78
N ASP A 142 -17.60 -13.14 11.99
CA ASP A 142 -18.29 -14.41 12.31
C ASP A 142 -19.81 -14.32 12.16
N SER A 143 -20.39 -13.12 12.19
CA SER A 143 -21.84 -12.92 12.14
C SER A 143 -22.34 -12.29 10.84
N TYR A 144 -21.44 -11.84 9.96
CA TYR A 144 -21.83 -11.15 8.73
C TYR A 144 -20.98 -11.59 7.55
N SER A 145 -21.67 -11.99 6.48
CA SER A 145 -21.07 -12.24 5.17
C SER A 145 -22.04 -11.79 4.09
N TYR A 146 -21.53 -11.53 2.91
CA TYR A 146 -22.34 -11.19 1.74
C TYR A 146 -21.78 -11.87 0.51
N GLU A 147 -22.58 -11.95 -0.56
CA GLU A 147 -22.17 -12.57 -1.82
C GLU A 147 -21.88 -11.51 -2.88
N VAL A 148 -20.90 -11.80 -3.72
CA VAL A 148 -20.56 -10.99 -4.90
C VAL A 148 -20.38 -11.91 -6.09
N VAL A 149 -20.48 -11.36 -7.30
CA VAL A 149 -20.26 -12.08 -8.55
C VAL A 149 -19.14 -11.44 -9.33
N ILE A 150 -18.17 -12.23 -9.77
CA ILE A 150 -17.07 -11.75 -10.61
C ILE A 150 -17.61 -11.56 -12.02
N LYS A 151 -17.60 -10.32 -12.51
CA LYS A 151 -18.13 -9.97 -13.83
C LYS A 151 -17.07 -9.86 -14.91
N GLU A 152 -15.90 -9.31 -14.58
CA GLU A 152 -14.83 -9.10 -15.53
C GLU A 152 -13.49 -9.12 -14.81
N ILE A 153 -12.48 -9.67 -15.48
CA ILE A 153 -11.10 -9.69 -15.00
C ILE A 153 -10.23 -9.14 -16.12
N ILE A 154 -9.47 -8.07 -15.81
CA ILE A 154 -8.51 -7.49 -16.73
C ILE A 154 -7.13 -7.71 -16.15
N ASN A 155 -6.29 -8.46 -16.85
CA ASN A 155 -4.91 -8.66 -16.44
C ASN A 155 -4.17 -7.33 -16.62
N SER A 156 -3.65 -6.80 -15.53
CA SER A 156 -2.84 -5.60 -15.52
C SER A 156 -1.62 -5.83 -14.65
N THR A 157 -0.61 -5.00 -14.85
CA THR A 157 0.61 -5.06 -14.06
C THR A 157 0.61 -3.94 -13.03
N ASP A 158 1.57 -4.01 -12.13
CA ASP A 158 1.92 -2.90 -11.26
C ASP A 158 2.34 -1.71 -12.13
N ASP A 159 1.82 -0.53 -11.89
CA ASP A 159 2.16 0.68 -12.64
C ASP A 159 2.81 1.74 -11.74
N GLU A 160 3.31 2.82 -12.37
CA GLU A 160 4.02 3.88 -11.67
C GLU A 160 3.16 4.65 -10.67
N ASP A 161 1.83 4.63 -10.85
CA ASP A 161 0.90 5.29 -9.95
C ASP A 161 0.58 4.44 -8.71
N ASP A 162 0.97 3.17 -8.71
CA ASP A 162 0.81 2.27 -7.55
C ASP A 162 1.88 2.59 -6.50
N ARG A 163 1.60 3.55 -5.65
CA ARG A 163 2.55 4.02 -4.64
C ARG A 163 2.44 3.24 -3.34
N ILE A 164 3.57 3.16 -2.63
CA ILE A 164 3.61 2.60 -1.29
C ILE A 164 2.83 3.53 -0.36
N ARG A 165 1.98 2.93 0.46
CA ARG A 165 1.17 3.65 1.43
C ARG A 165 2.05 4.41 2.44
N GLY A 166 1.69 5.65 2.74
CA GLY A 166 2.29 6.42 3.82
C GLY A 166 1.94 5.87 5.21
N PHE A 167 2.54 6.43 6.23
CA PHE A 167 2.26 6.05 7.62
C PHE A 167 1.97 7.27 8.50
#